data_10dcd33aadf2542f404674db187bfadb
#
_entry.id   10dcd33aadf2542f404674db187bfadb
#
_cell.length_a   1.000
_cell.length_b   1.000
_cell.length_c   1.000
_cell.angle_alpha   90.00
_cell.angle_beta   90.00
_cell.angle_gamma   90.00
#
_symmetry.space_group_name_H-M   'P 1'
#
loop_
_entity.id
_entity.type
_entity.pdbx_description
1 polymer ?
#
loop_
_entity_poly.entity_id
_entity_poly.type
_entity_poly.pdbx_seq_one_letter_code
_entity_poly.pdbx_strand_id
1 'polypeptide(L)'
;MERVKESPFQFGNINIIAIDFKCKNMLDKGDHEISIKREVKLFEIDNDIENNKFENKVVLTLEISTENKEALVSASIQGDFKIEGVDNARAKILFQQNAPALLLSYLRPILSVILQKSYFPVDIPFLDFTEPIEKKD
;
A
#
# COMPACT_ATOMS: atom_id res chain seq x y z
N MET A 1 29.49 -12.29 20.21
CA MET A 1 29.01 -11.40 19.15
C MET A 1 27.79 -12.01 18.49
N GLU A 2 26.65 -11.44 18.75
CA GLU A 2 25.41 -11.94 18.13
C GLU A 2 25.41 -11.54 16.66
N ARG A 3 25.25 -12.52 15.79
CA ARG A 3 25.02 -12.25 14.37
C ARG A 3 23.56 -11.90 14.18
N VAL A 4 23.31 -10.71 13.67
CA VAL A 4 21.97 -10.34 13.24
C VAL A 4 21.62 -11.19 12.04
N LYS A 5 20.60 -12.03 12.17
CA LYS A 5 20.09 -12.82 11.05
C LYS A 5 19.36 -11.87 10.10
N GLU A 6 19.67 -11.99 8.82
CA GLU A 6 18.89 -11.28 7.81
C GLU A 6 17.44 -11.74 7.85
N SER A 7 16.53 -10.77 7.77
CA SER A 7 15.12 -11.10 7.66
C SER A 7 14.87 -11.89 6.37
N PRO A 8 14.02 -12.93 6.40
CA PRO A 8 13.60 -13.59 5.17
C PRO A 8 12.82 -12.66 4.23
N PHE A 9 12.35 -11.54 4.75
CA PHE A 9 11.58 -10.55 4.00
C PHE A 9 12.46 -9.32 3.75
N GLN A 10 12.87 -9.12 2.50
CA GLN A 10 13.71 -8.00 2.09
C GLN A 10 13.00 -7.16 1.03
N PHE A 11 13.30 -5.89 0.99
CA PHE A 11 12.70 -4.99 0.02
C PHE A 11 13.69 -3.97 -0.50
N GLY A 12 13.41 -3.46 -1.70
CA GLY A 12 14.20 -2.40 -2.32
C GLY A 12 13.39 -1.69 -3.40
N ASN A 13 13.99 -0.65 -3.97
CA ASN A 13 13.39 0.08 -5.09
C ASN A 13 11.96 0.54 -4.83
N ILE A 14 11.72 1.11 -3.63
CA ILE A 14 10.39 1.65 -3.30
C ILE A 14 10.24 2.99 -4.00
N ASN A 15 9.23 3.08 -4.87
CA ASN A 15 8.99 4.28 -5.67
C ASN A 15 7.51 4.63 -5.68
N ILE A 16 7.24 5.92 -5.54
CA ILE A 16 5.90 6.42 -5.78
C ILE A 16 5.71 6.51 -7.29
N ILE A 17 4.66 5.88 -7.80
CA ILE A 17 4.36 5.87 -9.22
C ILE A 17 3.54 7.07 -9.61
N ALA A 18 2.54 7.40 -8.80
CA ALA A 18 1.62 8.49 -9.11
C ALA A 18 0.96 9.00 -7.84
N ILE A 19 0.73 10.29 -7.81
CA ILE A 19 -0.14 10.93 -6.83
C ILE A 19 -0.99 11.93 -7.60
N ASP A 20 -2.30 11.79 -7.51
CA ASP A 20 -3.25 12.71 -8.11
C ASP A 20 -4.19 13.21 -7.02
N PHE A 21 -4.24 14.52 -6.86
CA PHE A 21 -5.10 15.17 -5.87
C PHE A 21 -5.98 16.20 -6.57
N LYS A 22 -7.28 16.07 -6.37
CA LYS A 22 -8.26 17.02 -6.90
C LYS A 22 -9.23 17.41 -5.82
N CYS A 23 -9.44 18.71 -5.67
CA CYS A 23 -10.46 19.25 -4.81
C CYS A 23 -11.19 20.36 -5.58
N LYS A 24 -12.43 20.12 -5.94
CA LYS A 24 -13.18 21.03 -6.80
C LYS A 24 -13.56 22.34 -6.10
N ASN A 25 -13.92 22.24 -4.83
CA ASN A 25 -14.36 23.39 -4.05
C ASN A 25 -13.83 23.27 -2.63
N MET A 26 -13.78 24.40 -1.93
CA MET A 26 -13.56 24.40 -0.49
C MET A 26 -14.69 23.61 0.16
N LEU A 27 -14.32 22.56 0.90
CA LEU A 27 -15.30 21.76 1.60
C LEU A 27 -15.87 22.53 2.79
N ASP A 28 -17.16 22.39 3.02
CA ASP A 28 -17.81 22.97 4.18
C ASP A 28 -17.21 22.38 5.46
N LYS A 29 -17.15 23.20 6.50
CA LYS A 29 -16.76 22.76 7.82
C LYS A 29 -17.83 21.82 8.35
N GLY A 30 -17.55 20.54 8.36
CA GLY A 30 -18.47 19.53 8.85
C GLY A 30 -17.88 18.14 8.66
N ASP A 31 -18.59 17.15 9.18
CA ASP A 31 -18.19 15.78 9.02
C ASP A 31 -18.54 15.30 7.62
N HIS A 32 -17.54 14.83 6.91
CA HIS A 32 -17.70 14.24 5.59
C HIS A 32 -17.44 12.75 5.68
N GLU A 33 -18.31 11.97 5.06
CA GLU A 33 -18.04 10.54 4.89
C GLU A 33 -16.91 10.35 3.90
N ILE A 34 -15.97 9.53 4.27
CA ILE A 34 -14.77 9.27 3.48
C ILE A 34 -14.80 7.81 3.06
N SER A 35 -14.60 7.59 1.77
CA SER A 35 -14.44 6.26 1.22
C SER A 35 -12.97 6.02 0.91
N ILE A 36 -12.43 4.92 1.39
CA ILE A 36 -11.06 4.50 1.08
C ILE A 36 -11.13 3.17 0.34
N LYS A 37 -10.62 3.18 -0.89
CA LYS A 37 -10.47 1.98 -1.69
C LYS A 37 -9.00 1.64 -1.79
N ARG A 38 -8.69 0.35 -1.72
CA ARG A 38 -7.32 -0.14 -1.85
C ARG A 38 -7.28 -1.26 -2.87
N GLU A 39 -6.19 -1.32 -3.59
CA GLU A 39 -5.91 -2.38 -4.53
C GLU A 39 -4.46 -2.78 -4.40
N VAL A 40 -4.20 -4.08 -4.34
CA VAL A 40 -2.85 -4.63 -4.29
C VAL A 40 -2.66 -5.51 -5.51
N LYS A 41 -1.63 -5.20 -6.29
CA LYS A 41 -1.24 -6.02 -7.45
C LYS A 41 0.13 -6.62 -7.21
N LEU A 42 0.24 -7.89 -7.51
CA LEU A 42 1.49 -8.65 -7.39
C LEU A 42 1.96 -9.04 -8.78
N PHE A 43 3.24 -8.77 -9.07
CA PHE A 43 3.87 -9.15 -10.33
C PHE A 43 5.06 -10.03 -10.01
N GLU A 44 5.02 -11.28 -10.46
CA GLU A 44 6.13 -12.20 -10.28
C GLU A 44 7.33 -11.74 -11.10
N ILE A 45 8.50 -11.63 -10.44
CA ILE A 45 9.75 -11.35 -11.11
C ILE A 45 10.50 -12.67 -11.27
N ASP A 46 10.68 -13.39 -10.17
CA ASP A 46 11.36 -14.69 -10.16
C ASP A 46 10.88 -15.49 -8.95
N ASN A 47 10.21 -16.61 -9.19
CA ASN A 47 9.75 -17.50 -8.13
C ASN A 47 10.33 -18.88 -8.32
N ASP A 48 11.21 -19.27 -7.41
CA ASP A 48 11.80 -20.61 -7.35
C ASP A 48 11.21 -21.34 -6.14
N ILE A 49 10.13 -22.07 -6.37
CA ILE A 49 9.39 -22.76 -5.32
C ILE A 49 10.24 -23.86 -4.67
N GLU A 50 11.04 -24.58 -5.45
CA GLU A 50 11.87 -25.67 -4.94
C GLU A 50 12.93 -25.20 -3.95
N ASN A 51 13.48 -24.01 -4.15
CA ASN A 51 14.52 -23.44 -3.30
C ASN A 51 13.99 -22.39 -2.34
N ASN A 52 12.67 -22.22 -2.25
CA ASN A 52 12.02 -21.23 -1.37
C ASN A 52 12.61 -19.82 -1.56
N LYS A 53 12.71 -19.41 -2.82
CA LYS A 53 13.16 -18.06 -3.19
C LYS A 53 12.09 -17.39 -4.05
N PHE A 54 11.65 -16.23 -3.62
CA PHE A 54 10.57 -15.52 -4.29
C PHE A 54 10.92 -14.05 -4.44
N GLU A 55 10.69 -13.51 -5.62
CA GLU A 55 10.86 -12.08 -5.88
C GLU A 55 9.65 -11.57 -6.65
N ASN A 56 8.93 -10.63 -6.05
CA ASN A 56 7.75 -10.03 -6.66
C ASN A 56 7.80 -8.52 -6.53
N LYS A 57 7.25 -7.85 -7.54
CA LYS A 57 6.91 -6.44 -7.44
C LYS A 57 5.52 -6.33 -6.85
N VAL A 58 5.36 -5.49 -5.84
CA VAL A 58 4.08 -5.23 -5.21
C VAL A 58 3.69 -3.78 -5.46
N VAL A 59 2.47 -3.57 -5.94
CA VAL A 59 1.92 -2.23 -6.19
C VAL A 59 0.70 -2.05 -5.30
N LEU A 60 0.74 -1.01 -4.47
CA LEU A 60 -0.39 -0.59 -3.67
C LEU A 60 -1.00 0.67 -4.28
N THR A 61 -2.28 0.63 -4.56
CA THR A 61 -3.03 1.80 -5.02
C THR A 61 -4.10 2.13 -3.99
N LEU A 62 -4.16 3.40 -3.60
CA LEU A 62 -5.18 3.93 -2.71
C LEU A 62 -5.99 4.98 -3.43
N GLU A 63 -7.29 4.98 -3.17
CA GLU A 63 -8.20 6.04 -3.59
C GLU A 63 -9.01 6.47 -2.38
N ILE A 64 -8.90 7.75 -2.03
CA ILE A 64 -9.61 8.36 -0.91
C ILE A 64 -10.51 9.44 -1.47
N SER A 65 -11.80 9.35 -1.21
CA SER A 65 -12.76 10.32 -1.75
C SER A 65 -13.83 10.69 -0.73
N THR A 66 -14.39 11.87 -0.90
CA THR A 66 -15.62 12.26 -0.21
C THR A 66 -16.82 11.62 -0.90
N GLU A 67 -17.97 11.63 -0.23
CA GLU A 67 -19.24 11.06 -0.68
C GLU A 67 -19.65 11.51 -2.08
N ASN A 68 -19.40 12.75 -2.44
CA ASN A 68 -19.76 13.33 -3.74
C ASN A 68 -18.56 13.49 -4.68
N LYS A 69 -17.43 12.90 -4.32
CA LYS A 69 -16.16 13.02 -5.06
C LYS A 69 -15.74 14.49 -5.30
N GLU A 70 -16.10 15.38 -4.39
CA GLU A 70 -15.66 16.77 -4.43
C GLU A 70 -14.17 16.87 -4.14
N ALA A 71 -13.67 15.98 -3.31
CA ALA A 71 -12.24 15.78 -3.10
C ALA A 71 -11.88 14.32 -3.40
N LEU A 72 -10.80 14.14 -4.13
CA LEU A 72 -10.32 12.82 -4.54
C LEU A 72 -8.80 12.78 -4.49
N VAL A 73 -8.26 11.80 -3.77
CA VAL A 73 -6.83 11.49 -3.77
C VAL A 73 -6.64 10.10 -4.31
N SER A 74 -5.78 9.97 -5.32
CA SER A 74 -5.37 8.65 -5.82
C SER A 74 -3.85 8.58 -5.76
N ALA A 75 -3.32 7.52 -5.20
CA ALA A 75 -1.88 7.35 -5.06
C ALA A 75 -1.49 5.90 -5.29
N SER A 76 -0.38 5.70 -5.99
CA SER A 76 0.19 4.39 -6.23
C SER A 76 1.65 4.37 -5.85
N ILE A 77 2.05 3.32 -5.15
CA ILE A 77 3.43 3.09 -4.70
C ILE A 77 3.80 1.65 -4.98
N GLN A 78 5.03 1.44 -5.41
CA GLN A 78 5.53 0.10 -5.72
C GLN A 78 6.84 -0.17 -5.01
N GLY A 79 7.15 -1.45 -4.83
CA GLY A 79 8.42 -1.91 -4.31
C GLY A 79 8.73 -3.31 -4.82
N ASP A 80 10.01 -3.63 -4.85
CA ASP A 80 10.49 -4.97 -5.15
C ASP A 80 10.76 -5.70 -3.83
N PHE A 81 10.17 -6.87 -3.69
CA PHE A 81 10.25 -7.64 -2.45
C PHE A 81 10.83 -9.02 -2.73
N LYS A 82 11.76 -9.41 -1.87
CA LYS A 82 12.37 -10.74 -1.90
C LYS A 82 12.05 -11.48 -0.62
N ILE A 83 11.64 -12.72 -0.77
CA ILE A 83 11.36 -13.60 0.36
C ILE A 83 12.13 -14.89 0.14
N GLU A 84 12.93 -15.29 1.12
CA GLU A 84 13.75 -16.51 1.08
C GLU A 84 13.58 -17.30 2.36
N GLY A 85 13.67 -18.63 2.26
CA GLY A 85 13.70 -19.50 3.42
C GLY A 85 12.36 -19.81 4.04
N VAL A 86 11.26 -19.50 3.36
CA VAL A 86 9.90 -19.87 3.77
C VAL A 86 9.22 -20.59 2.62
N ASP A 87 8.18 -21.36 2.92
CA ASP A 87 7.45 -22.08 1.88
C ASP A 87 6.58 -21.14 1.03
N ASN A 88 6.05 -21.66 -0.06
CA ASN A 88 5.23 -20.89 -1.00
C ASN A 88 3.98 -20.31 -0.34
N ALA A 89 3.33 -21.06 0.54
CA ALA A 89 2.13 -20.58 1.22
C ALA A 89 2.43 -19.37 2.11
N ARG A 90 3.53 -19.44 2.87
CA ARG A 90 3.96 -18.34 3.73
C ARG A 90 4.41 -17.13 2.92
N ALA A 91 5.12 -17.36 1.81
CA ALA A 91 5.56 -16.30 0.92
C ALA A 91 4.36 -15.52 0.37
N LYS A 92 3.31 -16.19 -0.06
CA LYS A 92 2.09 -15.54 -0.56
C LYS A 92 1.47 -14.61 0.49
N ILE A 93 1.42 -15.05 1.76
CA ILE A 93 0.88 -14.24 2.84
C ILE A 93 1.73 -12.97 3.02
N LEU A 94 3.05 -13.10 3.01
CA LEU A 94 3.95 -11.97 3.17
C LEU A 94 3.80 -10.95 2.03
N PHE A 95 3.67 -11.40 0.80
CA PHE A 95 3.45 -10.51 -0.34
C PHE A 95 2.08 -9.84 -0.31
N GLN A 96 1.05 -10.52 0.16
CA GLN A 96 -0.32 -9.99 0.17
C GLN A 96 -0.64 -9.10 1.36
N GLN A 97 0.04 -9.30 2.48
CA GLN A 97 -0.26 -8.60 3.73
C GLN A 97 0.87 -7.68 4.18
N ASN A 98 2.08 -8.22 4.33
CA ASN A 98 3.19 -7.45 4.89
C ASN A 98 3.76 -6.44 3.90
N ALA A 99 3.90 -6.79 2.63
CA ALA A 99 4.43 -5.88 1.63
C ALA A 99 3.52 -4.65 1.43
N PRO A 100 2.20 -4.78 1.26
CA PRO A 100 1.34 -3.61 1.17
C PRO A 100 1.35 -2.75 2.43
N ALA A 101 1.40 -3.36 3.62
CA ALA A 101 1.48 -2.61 4.87
C ALA A 101 2.75 -1.78 4.95
N LEU A 102 3.87 -2.33 4.51
CA LEU A 102 5.13 -1.61 4.44
C LEU A 102 5.05 -0.45 3.44
N LEU A 103 4.51 -0.69 2.25
CA LEU A 103 4.33 0.35 1.25
C LEU A 103 3.45 1.49 1.77
N LEU A 104 2.38 1.15 2.48
CA LEU A 104 1.52 2.17 3.11
C LEU A 104 2.28 3.00 4.13
N SER A 105 3.20 2.39 4.89
CA SER A 105 4.00 3.12 5.87
C SER A 105 4.90 4.18 5.23
N TYR A 106 5.34 3.97 4.00
CA TYR A 106 6.08 4.97 3.23
C TYR A 106 5.18 6.03 2.62
N LEU A 107 3.98 5.64 2.18
CA LEU A 107 3.06 6.53 1.49
C LEU A 107 2.34 7.50 2.44
N ARG A 108 1.98 7.03 3.64
CA ARG A 108 1.19 7.82 4.60
C ARG A 108 1.79 9.19 4.94
N PRO A 109 3.09 9.29 5.30
CA PRO A 109 3.68 10.60 5.62
C PRO A 109 3.62 11.58 4.46
N ILE A 110 3.81 11.08 3.25
CA ILE A 110 3.82 11.91 2.04
C ILE A 110 2.41 12.44 1.76
N LEU A 111 1.42 11.57 1.79
CA LEU A 111 0.03 11.97 1.60
C LEU A 111 -0.45 12.89 2.72
N SER A 112 -0.02 12.66 3.95
CA SER A 112 -0.36 13.48 5.09
C SER A 112 0.07 14.93 4.90
N VAL A 113 1.29 15.15 4.40
CA VAL A 113 1.78 16.51 4.12
C VAL A 113 0.91 17.20 3.06
N ILE A 114 0.58 16.49 1.98
CA ILE A 114 -0.25 17.02 0.90
C ILE A 114 -1.65 17.35 1.41
N LEU A 115 -2.26 16.46 2.15
CA LEU A 115 -3.63 16.62 2.64
C LEU A 115 -3.75 17.74 3.68
N GLN A 116 -2.73 17.91 4.53
CA GLN A 116 -2.71 19.01 5.51
C GLN A 116 -2.67 20.40 4.85
N LYS A 117 -2.13 20.50 3.65
CA LYS A 117 -2.05 21.75 2.90
C LYS A 117 -3.24 21.96 1.97
N SER A 118 -4.18 21.04 1.94
CA SER A 118 -5.35 21.08 1.07
C SER A 118 -6.58 21.56 1.82
N TYR A 119 -7.67 21.73 1.09
CA TYR A 119 -8.99 21.96 1.70
C TYR A 119 -9.64 20.67 2.20
N PHE A 120 -8.91 19.57 2.13
CA PHE A 120 -9.39 18.24 2.53
C PHE A 120 -8.43 17.63 3.58
N PRO A 121 -8.42 18.16 4.81
CA PRO A 121 -7.54 17.65 5.86
C PRO A 121 -8.08 16.34 6.40
N VAL A 122 -7.53 15.24 5.92
CA VAL A 122 -7.91 13.88 6.32
C VAL A 122 -6.67 13.15 6.79
N ASP A 123 -6.82 12.42 7.89
CA ASP A 123 -5.81 11.50 8.36
C ASP A 123 -6.03 10.14 7.69
N ILE A 124 -4.97 9.58 7.14
CA ILE A 124 -5.02 8.27 6.54
C ILE A 124 -4.87 7.23 7.65
N PRO A 125 -5.88 6.39 7.88
CA PRO A 125 -5.80 5.36 8.92
C PRO A 125 -4.83 4.25 8.52
N PHE A 126 -4.45 3.44 9.50
CA PHE A 126 -3.81 2.17 9.20
C PHE A 126 -4.84 1.23 8.59
N LEU A 127 -4.47 0.61 7.49
CA LEU A 127 -5.33 -0.36 6.83
C LEU A 127 -4.90 -1.77 7.24
N ASP A 128 -5.88 -2.61 7.50
CA ASP A 128 -5.64 -4.01 7.81
C ASP A 128 -5.65 -4.82 6.52
N PHE A 129 -4.47 -5.28 6.09
CA PHE A 129 -4.31 -6.10 4.91
C PHE A 129 -4.51 -7.59 5.17
N THR A 130 -4.79 -7.97 6.43
CA THR A 130 -5.08 -9.36 6.78
C THR A 130 -6.51 -9.75 6.46
N GLU A 131 -7.42 -8.77 6.35
CA GLU A 131 -8.79 -9.06 5.98
C GLU A 131 -8.86 -9.47 4.51
N PRO A 132 -9.62 -10.52 4.19
CA PRO A 132 -9.80 -10.92 2.81
C PRO A 132 -10.45 -9.79 2.03
N ILE A 133 -9.87 -9.48 0.88
CA ILE A 133 -10.50 -8.55 -0.06
C ILE A 133 -11.75 -9.26 -0.56
N GLU A 134 -12.94 -8.66 -0.34
CA GLU A 134 -14.15 -9.20 -0.94
C GLU A 134 -13.98 -9.23 -2.45
N LYS A 135 -13.91 -10.46 -2.99
CA LYS A 135 -13.97 -10.60 -4.43
C LYS A 135 -15.39 -10.25 -4.84
N LYS A 136 -15.54 -9.11 -5.48
CA LYS A 136 -16.75 -8.84 -6.21
C LYS A 136 -16.77 -9.75 -7.44
N ASP A 137 -17.60 -10.73 -7.38
CA ASP A 137 -17.89 -11.53 -8.54
C ASP A 137 -18.61 -10.68 -9.59
#